data_85f2cb6299a8b7b20852e1f5d0156637
#
_entry.id   85f2cb6299a8b7b20852e1f5d0156637
#
_cell.length_a   1.000
_cell.length_b   1.000
_cell.length_c   1.000
_cell.angle_alpha   90.00
_cell.angle_beta   90.00
_cell.angle_gamma   90.00
#
_symmetry.space_group_name_H-M   'P 1'
#
loop_
_entity.id
_entity.type
_entity.pdbx_description
1 polymer ?
#
loop_
_entity_poly.entity_id
_entity_poly.type
_entity_poly.pdbx_seq_one_letter_code
_entity_poly.pdbx_strand_id
1 'polypeptide(L)'
;MTDERSDRYLVVSTDGHAGLPPHEYRNYLDPQYRERFDAVLETEIAARQEREKTFLIKDYNERWRAGNVGKLSGAWDPDVRNQIIDDDGVAAEVLFPDGITEMNAPPFGAGLGLKPWGVDPELQWAGARSHNRWMAEFCQGNPVRRIGLAIVPMLYDVELAVAEVKWAHDNGLQGILIPALMGDHATYNHPKYHPVWAACEERGMVVHNHSGPSPDFDFTLPGAMGIFLTEFAWWASRPLWFMVFGGVFEKFPKLKYCLTEVSEFWIPSMLEMMDVRASVKHTSGKLGDFRSNLTMKPSEYFNRNCWISASALFDEGSTAVRHEIGMDNITWGTDYPHPEGCWPHTREKMKQYMTGIPEDELTKLLSVNALACYGLDAAPLQEIGDRIGPHKSEFVAQAAGE
;
A
#
# COMPACT_ATOMS: atom_id res chain seq x y z
N MET A 1 -11.68 38.86 4.57
CA MET A 1 -10.50 38.04 4.82
C MET A 1 -10.17 37.40 3.48
N THR A 2 -9.08 37.85 2.89
CA THR A 2 -8.56 37.28 1.65
C THR A 2 -8.20 35.84 1.97
N ASP A 3 -8.79 34.92 1.24
CA ASP A 3 -8.43 33.48 1.22
C ASP A 3 -7.00 33.41 0.66
N GLU A 4 -6.01 33.62 1.52
CA GLU A 4 -4.60 33.41 1.15
C GLU A 4 -4.40 31.92 1.03
N ARG A 5 -4.65 31.38 -0.17
CA ARG A 5 -4.29 30.01 -0.50
C ARG A 5 -2.80 29.83 -0.26
N SER A 6 -2.45 28.79 0.48
CA SER A 6 -1.06 28.44 0.71
C SER A 6 -0.27 28.40 -0.60
N ASP A 7 0.94 28.92 -0.58
CA ASP A 7 1.90 28.85 -1.70
C ASP A 7 2.62 27.48 -1.75
N ARG A 8 2.30 26.58 -0.82
CA ARG A 8 2.85 25.23 -0.70
C ARG A 8 1.80 24.16 -0.94
N TYR A 9 2.24 23.02 -1.43
CA TYR A 9 1.42 21.82 -1.46
C TYR A 9 1.38 21.15 -0.08
N LEU A 10 0.19 20.70 0.31
CA LEU A 10 0.06 19.63 1.30
C LEU A 10 0.43 18.32 0.62
N VAL A 11 1.36 17.56 1.19
CA VAL A 11 1.78 16.24 0.66
C VAL A 11 1.45 15.15 1.68
N VAL A 12 0.67 14.17 1.26
CA VAL A 12 0.37 12.95 2.00
C VAL A 12 0.91 11.77 1.19
N SER A 13 1.92 11.09 1.72
CA SER A 13 2.45 9.85 1.12
C SER A 13 1.51 8.70 1.43
N THR A 14 1.00 8.02 0.43
CA THR A 14 0.15 6.84 0.62
C THR A 14 0.91 5.52 0.48
N ASP A 15 2.23 5.61 0.48
CA ASP A 15 3.13 4.48 0.50
C ASP A 15 4.39 4.83 1.28
N GLY A 16 4.60 4.12 2.34
CA GLY A 16 5.77 4.14 3.18
C GLY A 16 5.78 2.92 4.09
N HIS A 17 6.94 2.53 4.54
CA HIS A 17 7.11 1.28 5.28
C HIS A 17 7.67 1.51 6.67
N ALA A 18 7.20 0.70 7.61
CA ALA A 18 7.67 0.71 8.99
C ALA A 18 7.65 -0.71 9.58
N GLY A 19 8.72 -1.07 10.27
CA GLY A 19 8.87 -2.39 10.86
C GLY A 19 10.02 -2.42 11.86
N LEU A 20 9.86 -3.18 12.91
CA LEU A 20 10.85 -3.36 13.95
C LEU A 20 12.08 -4.13 13.46
N PRO A 21 13.25 -3.90 14.07
CA PRO A 21 14.33 -4.87 14.03
C PRO A 21 13.82 -6.26 14.45
N PRO A 22 14.22 -7.34 13.76
CA PRO A 22 13.62 -8.66 13.93
C PRO A 22 13.51 -9.14 15.37
N HIS A 23 14.55 -8.93 16.19
CA HIS A 23 14.57 -9.35 17.61
C HIS A 23 13.52 -8.64 18.48
N GLU A 24 13.14 -7.41 18.13
CA GLU A 24 12.24 -6.59 18.94
C GLU A 24 10.78 -7.02 18.84
N TYR A 25 10.39 -7.74 17.79
CA TYR A 25 9.04 -8.31 17.68
C TYR A 25 8.67 -9.24 18.83
N ARG A 26 9.67 -9.84 19.49
CA ARG A 26 9.47 -10.68 20.67
C ARG A 26 8.67 -10.00 21.78
N ASN A 27 8.86 -8.68 21.92
CA ASN A 27 8.20 -7.89 22.97
C ASN A 27 6.68 -7.78 22.74
N TYR A 28 6.25 -7.84 21.49
CA TYR A 28 4.86 -7.69 21.07
C TYR A 28 4.15 -9.03 20.83
N LEU A 29 4.89 -10.15 20.85
CA LEU A 29 4.32 -11.49 20.75
C LEU A 29 3.63 -11.90 22.06
N ASP A 30 2.49 -12.59 21.93
CA ASP A 30 1.88 -13.28 23.04
C ASP A 30 2.88 -14.27 23.67
N PRO A 31 2.91 -14.40 25.02
CA PRO A 31 3.94 -15.18 25.71
C PRO A 31 4.09 -16.63 25.21
N GLN A 32 3.00 -17.25 24.79
CA GLN A 32 2.98 -18.64 24.30
C GLN A 32 3.75 -18.85 22.99
N TYR A 33 3.99 -17.80 22.20
CA TYR A 33 4.70 -17.90 20.92
C TYR A 33 6.18 -17.53 21.02
N ARG A 34 6.65 -16.98 22.16
CA ARG A 34 8.01 -16.45 22.31
C ARG A 34 9.09 -17.52 22.20
N GLU A 35 8.85 -18.70 22.80
CA GLU A 35 9.80 -19.82 22.67
C GLU A 35 9.92 -20.29 21.22
N ARG A 36 8.79 -20.38 20.51
CA ARG A 36 8.79 -20.73 19.09
C ARG A 36 9.49 -19.68 18.24
N PHE A 37 9.26 -18.41 18.53
CA PHE A 37 9.95 -17.29 17.87
C PHE A 37 11.46 -17.38 18.08
N ASP A 38 11.92 -17.52 19.33
CA ASP A 38 13.35 -17.64 19.66
C ASP A 38 14.01 -18.82 18.93
N ALA A 39 13.28 -19.92 18.74
CA ALA A 39 13.79 -21.11 18.05
C ALA A 39 13.97 -20.94 16.53
N VAL A 40 13.23 -20.04 15.88
CA VAL A 40 13.25 -19.89 14.41
C VAL A 40 13.90 -18.59 13.93
N LEU A 41 14.07 -17.60 14.81
CA LEU A 41 14.46 -16.23 14.45
C LEU A 41 15.76 -16.18 13.63
N GLU A 42 16.81 -16.82 14.07
CA GLU A 42 18.11 -16.80 13.37
C GLU A 42 18.02 -17.48 12.00
N THR A 43 17.20 -18.51 11.89
CA THR A 43 16.95 -19.20 10.60
C THR A 43 16.16 -18.30 9.64
N GLU A 44 15.15 -17.58 10.14
CA GLU A 44 14.39 -16.62 9.33
C GLU A 44 15.28 -15.44 8.88
N ILE A 45 16.11 -14.90 9.77
CA ILE A 45 17.05 -13.83 9.42
C ILE A 45 18.03 -14.31 8.33
N ALA A 46 18.60 -15.47 8.48
CA ALA A 46 19.52 -16.03 7.49
C ALA A 46 18.82 -16.27 6.13
N ALA A 47 17.58 -16.76 6.15
CA ALA A 47 16.81 -16.96 4.92
C ALA A 47 16.47 -15.62 4.23
N ARG A 48 16.16 -14.56 4.99
CA ARG A 48 15.93 -13.22 4.45
C ARG A 48 17.21 -12.65 3.82
N GLN A 49 18.35 -12.76 4.50
CA GLN A 49 19.66 -12.34 3.96
C GLN A 49 20.04 -13.07 2.68
N GLU A 50 19.70 -14.35 2.57
CA GLU A 50 19.96 -15.12 1.34
C GLU A 50 19.04 -14.67 0.19
N ARG A 51 17.76 -14.37 0.47
CA ARG A 51 16.86 -13.77 -0.53
C ARG A 51 17.35 -12.41 -1.00
N GLU A 52 17.77 -11.53 -0.10
CA GLU A 52 18.33 -10.23 -0.49
C GLU A 52 19.45 -10.36 -1.53
N LYS A 53 20.32 -11.34 -1.40
CA LYS A 53 21.41 -11.57 -2.39
C LYS A 53 20.89 -11.95 -3.78
N THR A 54 19.71 -12.53 -3.86
CA THR A 54 19.08 -12.92 -5.12
C THR A 54 18.36 -11.75 -5.78
N PHE A 55 17.67 -10.94 -4.98
CA PHE A 55 16.83 -9.84 -5.46
C PHE A 55 17.59 -8.53 -5.65
N LEU A 56 18.56 -8.24 -4.79
CA LEU A 56 19.20 -6.94 -4.74
C LEU A 56 20.56 -6.93 -5.44
N ILE A 57 20.84 -5.85 -6.16
CA ILE A 57 22.17 -5.58 -6.68
C ILE A 57 23.07 -5.19 -5.49
N LYS A 58 23.96 -6.09 -5.10
CA LYS A 58 24.79 -5.97 -3.89
C LYS A 58 25.46 -4.60 -3.77
N ASP A 59 26.26 -4.21 -4.77
CA ASP A 59 27.02 -2.95 -4.74
C ASP A 59 26.11 -1.70 -4.67
N TYR A 60 24.94 -1.75 -5.26
CA TYR A 60 23.95 -0.68 -5.18
C TYR A 60 23.41 -0.58 -3.75
N ASN A 61 22.96 -1.67 -3.17
CA ASN A 61 22.36 -1.69 -1.85
C ASN A 61 23.36 -1.37 -0.74
N GLU A 62 24.60 -1.85 -0.84
CA GLU A 62 25.66 -1.51 0.10
C GLU A 62 25.97 0.00 0.07
N ARG A 63 26.07 0.61 -1.10
CA ARG A 63 26.25 2.06 -1.23
C ARG A 63 25.06 2.86 -0.71
N TRP A 64 23.86 2.42 -1.05
CA TRP A 64 22.62 3.08 -0.61
C TRP A 64 22.51 3.05 0.93
N ARG A 65 22.72 1.89 1.56
CA ARG A 65 22.72 1.73 3.02
C ARG A 65 23.81 2.57 3.67
N ALA A 66 25.03 2.55 3.12
CA ALA A 66 26.15 3.34 3.63
C ALA A 66 25.92 4.86 3.53
N GLY A 67 25.28 5.31 2.44
CA GLY A 67 24.93 6.72 2.23
C GLY A 67 23.79 7.21 3.15
N ASN A 68 23.01 6.31 3.71
CA ASN A 68 21.82 6.62 4.50
C ASN A 68 21.89 6.12 5.95
N VAL A 69 23.09 5.81 6.44
CA VAL A 69 23.32 5.40 7.84
C VAL A 69 22.71 6.42 8.80
N GLY A 70 21.98 5.95 9.82
CA GLY A 70 21.28 6.78 10.80
C GLY A 70 19.92 7.30 10.35
N LYS A 71 19.63 7.29 9.04
CA LYS A 71 18.31 7.67 8.53
C LYS A 71 17.38 6.46 8.35
N LEU A 72 17.94 5.28 8.12
CA LEU A 72 17.18 4.04 7.93
C LEU A 72 16.44 3.60 9.19
N SER A 73 16.92 3.99 10.38
CA SER A 73 16.22 3.71 11.64
C SER A 73 14.87 4.39 11.75
N GLY A 74 14.55 5.37 10.90
CA GLY A 74 13.19 5.91 10.79
C GLY A 74 12.13 4.87 10.40
N ALA A 75 12.54 3.65 9.98
CA ALA A 75 11.61 2.53 9.85
C ALA A 75 10.96 2.12 11.18
N TRP A 76 11.60 2.40 12.33
CA TRP A 76 11.09 2.08 13.67
C TRP A 76 11.32 3.17 14.72
N ASP A 77 12.23 4.11 14.46
CA ASP A 77 12.53 5.24 15.35
C ASP A 77 11.61 6.43 15.00
N PRO A 78 10.70 6.82 15.93
CA PRO A 78 9.72 7.87 15.65
C PRO A 78 10.34 9.25 15.45
N ASP A 79 11.45 9.56 16.10
CA ASP A 79 12.08 10.89 16.02
C ASP A 79 12.85 11.02 14.70
N VAL A 80 13.61 10.00 14.33
CA VAL A 80 14.27 9.93 13.02
C VAL A 80 13.23 9.98 11.90
N ARG A 81 12.10 9.25 12.04
CA ARG A 81 11.02 9.29 11.06
C ARG A 81 10.45 10.68 10.87
N ASN A 82 10.14 11.36 11.95
CA ASN A 82 9.60 12.73 11.88
C ASN A 82 10.56 13.67 11.13
N GLN A 83 11.86 13.59 11.39
CA GLN A 83 12.85 14.40 10.70
C GLN A 83 12.90 14.09 9.20
N ILE A 84 12.87 12.81 8.82
CA ILE A 84 12.89 12.39 7.42
C ILE A 84 11.71 12.94 6.64
N ILE A 85 10.49 12.76 7.16
CA ILE A 85 9.30 13.23 6.46
C ILE A 85 9.18 14.76 6.45
N ASP A 86 9.77 15.46 7.45
CA ASP A 86 9.89 16.91 7.42
C ASP A 86 10.85 17.39 6.31
N ASP A 87 12.02 16.75 6.20
CA ASP A 87 13.02 17.06 5.16
C ASP A 87 12.46 16.81 3.73
N ASP A 88 11.64 15.76 3.58
CA ASP A 88 10.99 15.42 2.32
C ASP A 88 9.79 16.33 1.99
N GLY A 89 9.28 17.07 2.97
CA GLY A 89 8.09 17.91 2.81
C GLY A 89 6.77 17.14 2.87
N VAL A 90 6.77 15.96 3.49
CA VAL A 90 5.60 15.07 3.65
C VAL A 90 4.90 15.34 4.96
N ALA A 91 3.65 15.76 4.92
CA ALA A 91 2.87 16.10 6.12
C ALA A 91 2.34 14.85 6.84
N ALA A 92 1.95 13.82 6.11
CA ALA A 92 1.49 12.55 6.66
C ALA A 92 1.81 11.39 5.71
N GLU A 93 1.79 10.19 6.26
CA GLU A 93 2.11 8.98 5.49
C GLU A 93 1.29 7.76 5.91
N VAL A 94 1.00 6.90 4.96
CA VAL A 94 0.43 5.57 5.17
C VAL A 94 1.57 4.59 5.38
N LEU A 95 1.46 3.72 6.39
CA LEU A 95 2.51 2.83 6.83
C LEU A 95 2.13 1.36 6.61
N PHE A 96 2.84 0.75 5.68
CA PHE A 96 2.80 -0.68 5.43
C PHE A 96 3.77 -1.42 6.35
N PRO A 97 3.57 -2.73 6.58
CA PRO A 97 4.55 -3.56 7.26
C PRO A 97 5.83 -3.68 6.42
N ASP A 98 6.89 -4.20 7.06
CA ASP A 98 8.22 -4.18 6.51
C ASP A 98 8.95 -2.87 6.85
N GLY A 99 10.17 -2.72 6.44
CA GLY A 99 10.96 -1.52 6.81
C GLY A 99 12.00 -1.25 5.74
N ILE A 100 13.26 -1.48 6.06
CA ILE A 100 14.38 -1.24 5.14
C ILE A 100 14.49 -2.37 4.09
N THR A 101 13.57 -3.01 3.66
CA THR A 101 13.51 -4.25 2.94
C THR A 101 12.88 -5.34 3.81
N GLU A 102 12.74 -6.54 3.29
CA GLU A 102 12.18 -7.69 4.03
C GLU A 102 12.88 -7.99 5.37
N MET A 103 14.02 -7.36 5.67
CA MET A 103 14.74 -7.59 6.94
C MET A 103 13.94 -7.15 8.17
N ASN A 104 13.07 -6.16 8.04
CA ASN A 104 12.20 -5.67 9.10
C ASN A 104 10.81 -6.30 9.07
N ALA A 105 10.59 -7.27 8.19
CA ALA A 105 9.29 -7.93 8.09
C ALA A 105 8.88 -8.62 9.40
N PRO A 106 7.60 -8.63 9.75
CA PRO A 106 7.07 -9.36 10.88
C PRO A 106 7.42 -10.85 10.84
N PRO A 107 7.51 -11.53 12.00
CA PRO A 107 7.88 -12.94 12.06
C PRO A 107 6.81 -13.86 11.46
N PHE A 108 7.18 -15.11 11.24
CA PHE A 108 6.30 -16.20 10.83
C PHE A 108 5.58 -15.94 9.49
N GLY A 109 6.23 -15.21 8.57
CA GLY A 109 5.68 -14.95 7.24
C GLY A 109 4.49 -13.97 7.23
N ALA A 110 4.36 -13.13 8.26
CA ALA A 110 3.28 -12.16 8.37
C ALA A 110 3.59 -10.79 7.73
N GLY A 111 4.57 -10.69 6.82
CA GLY A 111 4.90 -9.46 6.09
C GLY A 111 3.98 -9.18 4.89
N LEU A 112 4.40 -8.30 4.00
CA LEU A 112 3.66 -7.88 2.79
C LEU A 112 3.15 -9.06 1.94
N GLY A 113 3.94 -10.12 1.84
CA GLY A 113 3.60 -11.27 1.00
C GLY A 113 2.39 -12.07 1.45
N LEU A 114 2.14 -12.17 2.74
CA LEU A 114 1.02 -12.92 3.38
C LEU A 114 0.64 -14.21 2.64
N LYS A 115 1.65 -14.99 2.19
CA LYS A 115 1.38 -16.23 1.46
C LYS A 115 0.58 -17.21 2.33
N PRO A 116 -0.55 -17.76 1.85
CA PRO A 116 -1.38 -18.68 2.63
C PRO A 116 -0.94 -20.15 2.49
N TRP A 117 0.33 -20.40 2.20
CA TRP A 117 0.93 -21.74 2.13
C TRP A 117 2.38 -21.72 2.59
N GLY A 118 2.86 -22.86 3.07
CA GLY A 118 4.22 -23.01 3.59
C GLY A 118 4.44 -22.35 4.95
N VAL A 119 3.37 -21.92 5.62
CA VAL A 119 3.37 -21.29 6.95
C VAL A 119 2.32 -21.93 7.84
N ASP A 120 2.55 -21.88 9.14
CA ASP A 120 1.56 -22.26 10.15
C ASP A 120 0.58 -21.09 10.32
N PRO A 121 -0.75 -21.30 10.10
CA PRO A 121 -1.74 -20.22 10.22
C PRO A 121 -1.78 -19.55 11.58
N GLU A 122 -1.63 -20.31 12.66
CA GLU A 122 -1.64 -19.77 14.03
C GLU A 122 -0.43 -18.88 14.28
N LEU A 123 0.75 -19.30 13.79
CA LEU A 123 1.97 -18.50 13.89
C LEU A 123 1.92 -17.27 13.00
N GLN A 124 1.38 -17.38 11.78
CA GLN A 124 1.23 -16.20 10.90
C GLN A 124 0.30 -15.15 11.55
N TRP A 125 -0.79 -15.57 12.20
CA TRP A 125 -1.63 -14.70 13.01
C TRP A 125 -0.89 -14.09 14.19
N ALA A 126 -0.05 -14.85 14.87
CA ALA A 126 0.76 -14.34 15.99
C ALA A 126 1.75 -13.26 15.50
N GLY A 127 2.41 -13.51 14.38
CA GLY A 127 3.30 -12.54 13.72
C GLY A 127 2.55 -11.25 13.30
N ALA A 128 1.40 -11.39 12.65
CA ALA A 128 0.56 -10.26 12.26
C ALA A 128 0.15 -9.41 13.46
N ARG A 129 -0.35 -10.02 14.53
CA ARG A 129 -0.74 -9.31 15.74
C ARG A 129 0.43 -8.63 16.43
N SER A 130 1.61 -9.24 16.44
CA SER A 130 2.80 -8.60 17.02
C SER A 130 3.14 -7.30 16.31
N HIS A 131 3.06 -7.29 14.97
CA HIS A 131 3.24 -6.10 14.18
C HIS A 131 2.12 -5.08 14.41
N ASN A 132 0.86 -5.50 14.38
CA ASN A 132 -0.29 -4.60 14.54
C ASN A 132 -0.25 -3.86 15.88
N ARG A 133 0.14 -4.53 16.96
CA ARG A 133 0.30 -3.91 18.29
C ARG A 133 1.39 -2.85 18.29
N TRP A 134 2.56 -3.18 17.72
CA TRP A 134 3.63 -2.21 17.57
C TRP A 134 3.25 -1.04 16.67
N MET A 135 2.65 -1.31 15.51
CA MET A 135 2.22 -0.28 14.57
C MET A 135 1.22 0.68 15.21
N ALA A 136 0.28 0.17 16.00
CA ALA A 136 -0.67 1.02 16.74
C ALA A 136 0.06 1.93 17.73
N GLU A 137 1.02 1.42 18.50
CA GLU A 137 1.84 2.22 19.41
C GLU A 137 2.68 3.25 18.66
N PHE A 138 3.32 2.87 17.55
CA PHE A 138 4.11 3.76 16.72
C PHE A 138 3.27 4.89 16.12
N CYS A 139 2.05 4.61 15.67
CA CYS A 139 1.13 5.61 15.14
C CYS A 139 0.56 6.51 16.22
N GLN A 140 0.26 5.99 17.41
CA GLN A 140 -0.22 6.79 18.55
C GLN A 140 0.80 7.85 18.99
N GLY A 141 2.09 7.63 18.75
CA GLY A 141 3.13 8.64 18.99
C GLY A 141 3.00 9.90 18.12
N ASN A 142 2.31 9.82 16.97
CA ASN A 142 2.00 10.98 16.11
C ASN A 142 0.77 10.67 15.23
N PRO A 143 -0.44 10.63 15.80
CA PRO A 143 -1.64 10.12 15.12
C PRO A 143 -2.16 11.01 13.99
N VAL A 144 -1.69 12.26 13.93
CA VAL A 144 -2.03 13.16 12.82
C VAL A 144 -1.26 12.81 11.55
N ARG A 145 -0.02 12.33 11.70
CA ARG A 145 0.91 12.11 10.58
C ARG A 145 1.09 10.65 10.18
N ARG A 146 0.72 9.68 11.04
CA ARG A 146 0.97 8.25 10.81
C ARG A 146 -0.33 7.48 10.67
N ILE A 147 -0.57 7.01 9.46
CA ILE A 147 -1.75 6.23 9.07
C ILE A 147 -1.32 4.76 8.98
N GLY A 148 -1.38 4.03 10.09
CA GLY A 148 -0.94 2.64 10.14
C GLY A 148 -1.96 1.67 9.58
N LEU A 149 -1.48 0.59 8.97
CA LEU A 149 -2.27 -0.53 8.47
C LEU A 149 -2.08 -1.76 9.33
N ALA A 150 -3.16 -2.48 9.61
CA ALA A 150 -3.10 -3.78 10.27
C ALA A 150 -2.94 -4.91 9.25
N ILE A 151 -2.08 -5.86 9.54
CA ILE A 151 -1.97 -7.11 8.78
C ILE A 151 -3.11 -8.05 9.19
N VAL A 152 -3.89 -8.54 8.23
CA VAL A 152 -5.03 -9.42 8.50
C VAL A 152 -4.97 -10.67 7.60
N PRO A 153 -4.44 -11.80 8.09
CA PRO A 153 -4.41 -13.09 7.37
C PRO A 153 -5.80 -13.76 7.29
N MET A 154 -6.76 -13.07 6.68
CA MET A 154 -8.20 -13.37 6.73
C MET A 154 -8.63 -14.66 6.04
N LEU A 155 -7.76 -15.29 5.28
CA LEU A 155 -8.11 -16.48 4.50
C LEU A 155 -8.37 -17.70 5.39
N TYR A 156 -7.71 -17.76 6.55
CA TYR A 156 -7.80 -18.87 7.48
C TYR A 156 -9.05 -18.81 8.35
N ASP A 157 -9.29 -17.63 8.96
CA ASP A 157 -10.35 -17.45 9.94
C ASP A 157 -11.00 -16.07 9.80
N VAL A 158 -12.26 -16.06 9.39
CA VAL A 158 -13.03 -14.83 9.15
C VAL A 158 -13.46 -14.17 10.47
N GLU A 159 -13.71 -14.96 11.52
CA GLU A 159 -14.11 -14.40 12.82
C GLU A 159 -12.94 -13.69 13.48
N LEU A 160 -11.75 -14.29 13.44
CA LEU A 160 -10.53 -13.63 13.88
C LEU A 160 -10.23 -12.38 13.06
N ALA A 161 -10.43 -12.43 11.74
CA ALA A 161 -10.23 -11.28 10.87
C ALA A 161 -11.16 -10.12 11.24
N VAL A 162 -12.44 -10.38 11.48
CA VAL A 162 -13.40 -9.36 11.94
C VAL A 162 -13.00 -8.80 13.31
N ALA A 163 -12.55 -9.64 14.22
CA ALA A 163 -12.08 -9.20 15.53
C ALA A 163 -10.85 -8.31 15.43
N GLU A 164 -9.90 -8.67 14.55
CA GLU A 164 -8.67 -7.88 14.33
C GLU A 164 -8.96 -6.54 13.64
N VAL A 165 -9.87 -6.49 12.66
CA VAL A 165 -10.34 -5.23 12.04
C VAL A 165 -10.89 -4.27 13.09
N LYS A 166 -11.74 -4.79 14.01
CA LYS A 166 -12.31 -3.99 15.09
C LYS A 166 -11.22 -3.49 16.04
N TRP A 167 -10.35 -4.40 16.46
CA TRP A 167 -9.25 -4.05 17.34
C TRP A 167 -8.34 -2.99 16.71
N ALA A 168 -7.98 -3.15 15.45
CA ALA A 168 -7.13 -2.21 14.71
C ALA A 168 -7.74 -0.80 14.67
N HIS A 169 -9.02 -0.68 14.32
CA HIS A 169 -9.74 0.58 14.34
C HIS A 169 -9.77 1.20 15.75
N ASP A 170 -10.11 0.41 16.77
CA ASP A 170 -10.22 0.89 18.15
C ASP A 170 -8.87 1.31 18.75
N ASN A 171 -7.75 0.89 18.11
CA ASN A 171 -6.38 1.28 18.46
C ASN A 171 -5.77 2.29 17.46
N GLY A 172 -6.58 2.92 16.61
CA GLY A 172 -6.18 4.05 15.78
C GLY A 172 -5.55 3.69 14.43
N LEU A 173 -5.54 2.41 14.02
CA LEU A 173 -5.16 2.03 12.67
C LEU A 173 -6.30 2.32 11.69
N GLN A 174 -5.97 2.71 10.46
CA GLN A 174 -6.95 3.25 9.52
C GLN A 174 -7.20 2.38 8.29
N GLY A 175 -6.52 1.25 8.19
CA GLY A 175 -6.72 0.31 7.11
C GLY A 175 -6.20 -1.08 7.46
N ILE A 176 -6.40 -2.01 6.53
CA ILE A 176 -5.91 -3.38 6.64
C ILE A 176 -5.16 -3.79 5.38
N LEU A 177 -4.11 -4.56 5.54
CA LEU A 177 -3.42 -5.29 4.48
C LEU A 177 -3.93 -6.73 4.47
N ILE A 178 -4.42 -7.19 3.31
CA ILE A 178 -4.94 -8.54 3.11
C ILE A 178 -4.08 -9.35 2.13
N PRO A 179 -4.09 -10.70 2.19
CA PRO A 179 -3.39 -11.52 1.21
C PRO A 179 -3.82 -11.22 -0.23
N ALA A 180 -2.87 -10.96 -1.13
CA ALA A 180 -3.16 -10.86 -2.56
C ALA A 180 -3.33 -12.24 -3.21
N LEU A 181 -2.58 -13.22 -2.72
CA LEU A 181 -2.63 -14.61 -3.19
C LEU A 181 -3.53 -15.43 -2.26
N MET A 182 -4.45 -16.18 -2.83
CA MET A 182 -5.45 -16.91 -2.04
C MET A 182 -5.15 -18.42 -1.93
N GLY A 183 -4.16 -18.95 -2.70
CA GLY A 183 -3.84 -20.37 -2.70
C GLY A 183 -5.08 -21.24 -2.96
N ASP A 184 -5.27 -22.27 -2.14
CA ASP A 184 -6.44 -23.16 -2.20
C ASP A 184 -7.65 -22.66 -1.39
N HIS A 185 -7.55 -21.47 -0.78
CA HIS A 185 -8.67 -20.88 -0.07
C HIS A 185 -9.72 -20.32 -1.01
N ALA A 186 -10.94 -20.13 -0.51
CA ALA A 186 -12.00 -19.46 -1.26
C ALA A 186 -11.54 -18.06 -1.71
N THR A 187 -11.89 -17.68 -2.93
CA THR A 187 -11.56 -16.37 -3.49
C THR A 187 -12.47 -15.28 -2.93
N TYR A 188 -12.07 -14.01 -3.02
CA TYR A 188 -12.74 -12.87 -2.35
C TYR A 188 -14.16 -12.55 -2.83
N ASN A 189 -14.62 -13.17 -3.92
CA ASN A 189 -16.03 -13.17 -4.31
C ASN A 189 -16.89 -14.14 -3.50
N HIS A 190 -16.31 -14.96 -2.61
CA HIS A 190 -17.08 -15.88 -1.79
C HIS A 190 -17.75 -15.15 -0.61
N PRO A 191 -19.06 -15.38 -0.35
CA PRO A 191 -19.81 -14.67 0.70
C PRO A 191 -19.27 -14.83 2.12
N LYS A 192 -18.42 -15.84 2.39
CA LYS A 192 -17.81 -16.01 3.71
C LYS A 192 -17.03 -14.78 4.19
N TYR A 193 -16.51 -13.97 3.25
CA TYR A 193 -15.72 -12.76 3.57
C TYR A 193 -16.59 -11.51 3.80
N HIS A 194 -17.89 -11.57 3.55
CA HIS A 194 -18.79 -10.44 3.77
C HIS A 194 -18.68 -9.81 5.17
N PRO A 195 -18.53 -10.59 6.28
CA PRO A 195 -18.36 -9.99 7.60
C PRO A 195 -17.13 -9.10 7.73
N VAL A 196 -16.02 -9.41 7.04
CA VAL A 196 -14.80 -8.58 7.03
C VAL A 196 -15.05 -7.28 6.26
N TRP A 197 -15.68 -7.39 5.07
CA TRP A 197 -16.02 -6.21 4.28
C TRP A 197 -16.99 -5.28 5.01
N ALA A 198 -17.99 -5.83 5.68
CA ALA A 198 -18.91 -5.07 6.53
C ALA A 198 -18.17 -4.35 7.67
N ALA A 199 -17.27 -5.05 8.36
CA ALA A 199 -16.50 -4.47 9.45
C ALA A 199 -15.59 -3.32 9.00
N CYS A 200 -14.99 -3.44 7.80
CA CYS A 200 -14.19 -2.37 7.20
C CYS A 200 -15.07 -1.18 6.78
N GLU A 201 -16.17 -1.44 6.08
CA GLU A 201 -17.11 -0.39 5.62
C GLU A 201 -17.69 0.42 6.78
N GLU A 202 -18.17 -0.26 7.83
CA GLU A 202 -18.75 0.36 9.01
C GLU A 202 -17.80 1.30 9.73
N ARG A 203 -16.50 1.02 9.66
CA ARG A 203 -15.43 1.77 10.34
C ARG A 203 -14.67 2.72 9.44
N GLY A 204 -14.98 2.72 8.14
CA GLY A 204 -14.26 3.52 7.15
C GLY A 204 -12.82 3.07 6.92
N MET A 205 -12.46 1.85 7.35
CA MET A 205 -11.12 1.29 7.15
C MET A 205 -10.87 0.94 5.69
N VAL A 206 -9.72 1.33 5.19
CA VAL A 206 -9.32 1.04 3.81
C VAL A 206 -8.74 -0.37 3.72
N VAL A 207 -9.17 -1.14 2.73
CA VAL A 207 -8.62 -2.47 2.43
C VAL A 207 -7.49 -2.31 1.43
N HIS A 208 -6.34 -2.92 1.69
CA HIS A 208 -5.16 -2.81 0.84
C HIS A 208 -4.67 -4.15 0.31
N ASN A 209 -4.20 -4.10 -0.94
CA ASN A 209 -3.18 -5.00 -1.45
C ASN A 209 -1.97 -4.18 -1.89
N HIS A 210 -0.80 -4.75 -1.70
CA HIS A 210 0.48 -4.15 -2.04
C HIS A 210 1.25 -5.05 -3.00
N SER A 211 2.17 -4.49 -3.79
CA SER A 211 3.09 -5.27 -4.61
C SER A 211 3.94 -6.24 -3.78
N GLY A 212 4.73 -7.07 -4.44
CA GLY A 212 5.63 -8.02 -3.80
C GLY A 212 5.13 -9.47 -3.74
N PRO A 213 3.86 -9.77 -3.38
CA PRO A 213 3.39 -11.15 -3.43
C PRO A 213 3.44 -11.75 -4.83
N SER A 214 4.03 -12.94 -4.94
CA SER A 214 3.99 -13.76 -6.15
C SER A 214 3.82 -15.23 -5.79
N PRO A 215 3.33 -16.09 -6.69
CA PRO A 215 3.51 -17.54 -6.57
C PRO A 215 4.98 -17.90 -6.37
N ASP A 216 5.24 -19.15 -5.96
CA ASP A 216 6.62 -19.61 -5.83
C ASP A 216 7.31 -19.60 -7.20
N PHE A 217 8.51 -19.05 -7.21
CA PHE A 217 9.26 -18.76 -8.42
C PHE A 217 10.74 -19.13 -8.25
N ASP A 218 11.33 -19.76 -9.24
CA ASP A 218 12.75 -20.09 -9.21
C ASP A 218 13.58 -18.94 -9.82
N PHE A 219 14.09 -18.07 -8.97
CA PHE A 219 14.88 -16.92 -9.36
C PHE A 219 16.27 -17.25 -9.89
N THR A 220 16.71 -18.52 -9.86
CA THR A 220 17.99 -18.95 -10.43
C THR A 220 17.91 -19.16 -11.94
N LEU A 221 16.69 -19.23 -12.50
CA LEU A 221 16.48 -19.45 -13.93
C LEU A 221 16.74 -18.17 -14.76
N PRO A 222 17.22 -18.31 -16.00
CA PRO A 222 17.43 -17.16 -16.88
C PRO A 222 16.15 -16.34 -17.09
N GLY A 223 16.26 -15.03 -16.94
CA GLY A 223 15.15 -14.09 -17.13
C GLY A 223 14.12 -14.06 -16.00
N ALA A 224 14.30 -14.83 -14.94
CA ALA A 224 13.37 -14.96 -13.82
C ALA A 224 12.96 -13.62 -13.23
N MET A 225 13.92 -12.72 -12.98
CA MET A 225 13.65 -11.39 -12.44
C MET A 225 12.78 -10.56 -13.40
N GLY A 226 13.04 -10.59 -14.70
CA GLY A 226 12.22 -9.86 -15.68
C GLY A 226 10.79 -10.40 -15.76
N ILE A 227 10.59 -11.71 -15.62
CA ILE A 227 9.26 -12.33 -15.56
C ILE A 227 8.55 -11.89 -14.27
N PHE A 228 9.23 -11.98 -13.12
CA PHE A 228 8.68 -11.54 -11.83
C PHE A 228 8.22 -10.08 -11.89
N LEU A 229 9.08 -9.16 -12.34
CA LEU A 229 8.75 -7.73 -12.47
C LEU A 229 7.61 -7.46 -13.46
N THR A 230 7.40 -8.35 -14.42
CA THR A 230 6.26 -8.25 -15.35
C THR A 230 4.95 -8.69 -14.70
N GLU A 231 5.01 -9.69 -13.82
CA GLU A 231 3.82 -10.34 -13.27
C GLU A 231 3.41 -9.82 -11.89
N PHE A 232 4.31 -9.21 -11.12
CA PHE A 232 4.04 -8.87 -9.71
C PHE A 232 2.83 -7.96 -9.53
N ALA A 233 2.65 -6.99 -10.42
CA ALA A 233 1.50 -6.09 -10.41
C ALA A 233 0.18 -6.84 -10.61
N TRP A 234 0.16 -7.87 -11.43
CA TRP A 234 -1.01 -8.73 -11.66
C TRP A 234 -1.40 -9.51 -10.42
N TRP A 235 -0.42 -10.09 -9.74
CA TRP A 235 -0.67 -10.88 -8.55
C TRP A 235 -1.22 -10.02 -7.42
N ALA A 236 -0.64 -8.85 -7.21
CA ALA A 236 -1.10 -7.89 -6.21
C ALA A 236 -2.50 -7.34 -6.52
N SER A 237 -2.81 -7.12 -7.80
CA SER A 237 -4.08 -6.53 -8.23
C SER A 237 -5.22 -7.54 -8.41
N ARG A 238 -4.90 -8.83 -8.41
CA ARG A 238 -5.88 -9.90 -8.67
C ARG A 238 -7.12 -9.86 -7.78
N PRO A 239 -7.07 -9.51 -6.50
CA PRO A 239 -8.25 -9.36 -5.65
C PRO A 239 -9.30 -8.36 -6.20
N LEU A 240 -8.87 -7.32 -6.90
CA LEU A 240 -9.78 -6.29 -7.43
C LEU A 240 -10.92 -6.88 -8.27
N TRP A 241 -10.60 -7.73 -9.25
CA TRP A 241 -11.66 -8.28 -10.10
C TRP A 241 -12.53 -9.34 -9.43
N PHE A 242 -12.02 -10.03 -8.41
CA PHE A 242 -12.87 -10.85 -7.55
C PHE A 242 -13.88 -10.01 -6.77
N MET A 243 -13.45 -8.87 -6.26
CA MET A 243 -14.33 -7.96 -5.51
C MET A 243 -15.34 -7.29 -6.43
N VAL A 244 -14.94 -6.84 -7.62
CA VAL A 244 -15.84 -6.22 -8.61
C VAL A 244 -16.85 -7.23 -9.11
N PHE A 245 -16.41 -8.31 -9.78
CA PHE A 245 -17.34 -9.29 -10.38
C PHE A 245 -18.11 -10.10 -9.34
N GLY A 246 -17.56 -10.27 -8.15
CA GLY A 246 -18.25 -10.90 -7.02
C GLY A 246 -19.34 -10.03 -6.39
N GLY A 247 -19.49 -8.79 -6.83
CA GLY A 247 -20.49 -7.86 -6.30
C GLY A 247 -20.20 -7.38 -4.87
N VAL A 248 -18.92 -7.40 -4.45
CA VAL A 248 -18.54 -6.91 -3.11
C VAL A 248 -18.84 -5.41 -3.02
N PHE A 249 -18.41 -4.63 -4.00
CA PHE A 249 -18.68 -3.18 -4.02
C PHE A 249 -20.14 -2.83 -4.28
N GLU A 250 -20.92 -3.73 -4.90
CA GLU A 250 -22.38 -3.58 -4.99
C GLU A 250 -23.02 -3.69 -3.61
N LYS A 251 -22.61 -4.70 -2.84
CA LYS A 251 -23.14 -4.97 -1.51
C LYS A 251 -22.62 -4.02 -0.44
N PHE A 252 -21.39 -3.57 -0.57
CA PHE A 252 -20.70 -2.66 0.34
C PHE A 252 -20.26 -1.39 -0.41
N PRO A 253 -21.20 -0.48 -0.72
CA PRO A 253 -20.96 0.66 -1.61
C PRO A 253 -20.00 1.72 -1.03
N LYS A 254 -19.77 1.72 0.28
CA LYS A 254 -18.82 2.63 0.95
C LYS A 254 -17.49 1.96 1.29
N LEU A 255 -17.33 0.67 0.98
CA LEU A 255 -16.07 -0.02 1.18
C LEU A 255 -14.98 0.63 0.32
N LYS A 256 -13.85 0.96 0.93
CA LYS A 256 -12.70 1.56 0.29
C LYS A 256 -11.63 0.51 0.02
N TYR A 257 -11.04 0.55 -1.15
CA TYR A 257 -10.00 -0.39 -1.57
C TYR A 257 -8.85 0.34 -2.24
N CYS A 258 -7.63 0.07 -1.84
CA CYS A 258 -6.44 0.69 -2.40
C CYS A 258 -5.45 -0.38 -2.89
N LEU A 259 -4.97 -0.20 -4.11
CA LEU A 259 -3.85 -0.94 -4.70
C LEU A 259 -2.60 -0.07 -4.61
N THR A 260 -1.54 -0.61 -4.01
CA THR A 260 -0.31 0.13 -3.78
C THR A 260 0.86 -0.51 -4.52
N GLU A 261 1.66 0.34 -5.18
CA GLU A 261 2.88 -0.05 -5.90
C GLU A 261 2.65 -1.11 -7.00
N VAL A 262 1.56 -0.99 -7.75
CA VAL A 262 1.19 -1.97 -8.78
C VAL A 262 1.37 -1.47 -10.22
N SER A 263 2.01 -0.32 -10.41
CA SER A 263 2.04 0.45 -11.66
C SER A 263 0.64 0.88 -12.13
N GLU A 264 0.54 2.01 -12.78
CA GLU A 264 -0.76 2.60 -13.18
C GLU A 264 -1.11 2.36 -14.65
N PHE A 265 -0.11 2.23 -15.49
CA PHE A 265 -0.25 2.23 -16.96
C PHE A 265 -1.15 1.11 -17.52
N TRP A 266 -1.32 0.00 -16.81
CA TRP A 266 -2.15 -1.12 -17.24
C TRP A 266 -3.63 -0.95 -16.88
N ILE A 267 -3.96 -0.07 -15.93
CA ILE A 267 -5.30 0.07 -15.35
C ILE A 267 -6.36 0.47 -16.37
N PRO A 268 -6.16 1.49 -17.25
CA PRO A 268 -7.15 1.86 -18.24
C PRO A 268 -7.58 0.69 -19.13
N SER A 269 -6.63 -0.03 -19.68
CA SER A 269 -6.91 -1.20 -20.53
C SER A 269 -7.61 -2.33 -19.79
N MET A 270 -7.28 -2.51 -18.50
CA MET A 270 -7.95 -3.51 -17.66
C MET A 270 -9.40 -3.12 -17.38
N LEU A 271 -9.66 -1.88 -17.02
CA LEU A 271 -11.02 -1.39 -16.76
C LEU A 271 -11.88 -1.46 -18.02
N GLU A 272 -11.34 -1.08 -19.19
CA GLU A 272 -12.03 -1.25 -20.46
C GLU A 272 -12.35 -2.72 -20.74
N MET A 273 -11.39 -3.62 -20.54
CA MET A 273 -11.60 -5.05 -20.72
C MET A 273 -12.69 -5.57 -19.78
N MET A 274 -12.69 -5.18 -18.51
CA MET A 274 -13.69 -5.59 -17.54
C MET A 274 -15.09 -5.07 -17.94
N ASP A 275 -15.21 -3.84 -18.41
CA ASP A 275 -16.47 -3.26 -18.89
C ASP A 275 -17.01 -4.01 -20.12
N VAL A 276 -16.13 -4.33 -21.07
CA VAL A 276 -16.51 -5.15 -22.25
C VAL A 276 -16.99 -6.53 -21.81
N ARG A 277 -16.30 -7.18 -20.88
CA ARG A 277 -16.69 -8.50 -20.34
C ARG A 277 -18.04 -8.45 -19.62
N ALA A 278 -18.30 -7.40 -18.86
CA ALA A 278 -19.56 -7.18 -18.19
C ALA A 278 -20.71 -6.76 -19.14
N SER A 279 -20.42 -6.40 -20.40
CA SER A 279 -21.44 -5.96 -21.35
C SER A 279 -22.31 -7.12 -21.85
N VAL A 280 -23.60 -6.85 -22.10
CA VAL A 280 -24.54 -7.84 -22.69
C VAL A 280 -24.08 -8.34 -24.04
N LYS A 281 -23.43 -7.49 -24.83
CA LYS A 281 -22.97 -7.81 -26.18
C LYS A 281 -21.88 -8.88 -26.23
N HIS A 282 -21.12 -9.02 -25.12
CA HIS A 282 -20.01 -9.97 -25.06
C HIS A 282 -20.47 -11.41 -24.79
N THR A 283 -21.62 -11.63 -24.19
CA THR A 283 -22.00 -12.94 -23.62
C THR A 283 -22.37 -14.00 -24.66
N SER A 284 -22.60 -13.68 -25.91
CA SER A 284 -22.96 -14.61 -27.01
C SER A 284 -23.97 -15.73 -26.63
N GLY A 285 -24.54 -15.72 -25.43
CA GLY A 285 -25.44 -16.75 -24.89
C GLY A 285 -24.79 -18.07 -24.49
N LYS A 286 -23.45 -18.20 -24.58
CA LYS A 286 -22.72 -19.43 -24.22
C LYS A 286 -22.25 -19.47 -22.77
N LEU A 287 -22.06 -18.29 -22.17
CA LEU A 287 -21.62 -18.15 -20.80
C LEU A 287 -22.82 -17.89 -19.89
N GLY A 288 -22.77 -18.40 -18.67
CA GLY A 288 -23.78 -18.12 -17.66
C GLY A 288 -23.90 -16.63 -17.36
N ASP A 289 -24.97 -16.25 -16.67
CA ASP A 289 -25.15 -14.87 -16.22
C ASP A 289 -24.15 -14.52 -15.10
N PHE A 290 -23.11 -13.79 -15.46
CA PHE A 290 -22.10 -13.29 -14.51
C PHE A 290 -22.30 -11.81 -14.18
N ARG A 291 -23.43 -11.22 -14.60
CA ARG A 291 -23.76 -9.81 -14.40
C ARG A 291 -24.84 -9.57 -13.37
N SER A 292 -25.52 -10.62 -12.93
CA SER A 292 -26.63 -10.51 -11.96
C SER A 292 -26.24 -9.84 -10.63
N ASN A 293 -24.93 -9.81 -10.33
CA ASN A 293 -24.41 -9.15 -9.12
C ASN A 293 -24.01 -7.69 -9.34
N LEU A 294 -24.16 -7.14 -10.55
CA LEU A 294 -23.66 -5.81 -10.92
C LEU A 294 -24.80 -4.94 -11.47
N THR A 295 -24.99 -3.75 -10.90
CA THR A 295 -25.89 -2.72 -11.43
C THR A 295 -25.13 -1.63 -12.20
N MET A 296 -23.84 -1.51 -12.00
CA MET A 296 -22.94 -0.55 -12.64
C MET A 296 -21.88 -1.28 -13.49
N LYS A 297 -21.13 -0.52 -14.28
CA LYS A 297 -19.96 -1.05 -14.97
C LYS A 297 -18.80 -1.30 -13.98
N PRO A 298 -17.91 -2.25 -14.25
CA PRO A 298 -16.67 -2.43 -13.49
C PRO A 298 -15.87 -1.15 -13.25
N SER A 299 -15.70 -0.32 -14.27
CA SER A 299 -15.01 0.96 -14.15
C SER A 299 -15.72 1.96 -13.22
N GLU A 300 -17.05 1.92 -13.13
CA GLU A 300 -17.82 2.79 -12.23
C GLU A 300 -17.67 2.34 -10.76
N TYR A 301 -17.54 1.03 -10.48
CA TYR A 301 -17.17 0.54 -9.14
C TYR A 301 -15.76 0.95 -8.77
N PHE A 302 -14.82 0.83 -9.72
CA PHE A 302 -13.44 1.27 -9.50
C PHE A 302 -13.42 2.75 -9.12
N ASN A 303 -14.05 3.61 -9.92
CA ASN A 303 -14.07 5.05 -9.67
C ASN A 303 -14.73 5.43 -8.34
N ARG A 304 -15.68 4.66 -7.85
CA ARG A 304 -16.38 4.91 -6.59
C ARG A 304 -15.63 4.40 -5.36
N ASN A 305 -15.00 3.24 -5.46
CA ASN A 305 -14.51 2.47 -4.33
C ASN A 305 -13.00 2.35 -4.23
N CYS A 306 -12.27 2.58 -5.34
CA CYS A 306 -10.87 2.19 -5.44
C CYS A 306 -9.94 3.39 -5.61
N TRP A 307 -8.73 3.25 -5.07
CA TRP A 307 -7.61 4.15 -5.28
C TRP A 307 -6.38 3.35 -5.71
N ILE A 308 -5.50 4.02 -6.45
CA ILE A 308 -4.18 3.53 -6.78
C ILE A 308 -3.16 4.42 -6.08
N SER A 309 -2.32 3.83 -5.26
CA SER A 309 -1.16 4.53 -4.71
C SER A 309 0.00 4.39 -5.70
N ALA A 310 0.23 5.46 -6.44
CA ALA A 310 1.32 5.60 -7.39
C ALA A 310 2.58 6.01 -6.63
N SER A 311 3.30 5.03 -6.10
CA SER A 311 4.48 5.27 -5.26
C SER A 311 5.74 5.51 -6.11
N ALA A 312 6.78 4.75 -5.89
CA ALA A 312 8.07 4.81 -6.59
C ALA A 312 7.96 4.71 -8.13
N LEU A 313 6.85 4.18 -8.63
CA LEU A 313 6.61 3.93 -10.04
C LEU A 313 5.89 5.08 -10.75
N PHE A 314 5.58 6.19 -10.06
CA PHE A 314 5.01 7.36 -10.71
C PHE A 314 6.04 8.05 -11.59
N ASP A 315 5.95 7.80 -12.85
CA ASP A 315 6.87 8.25 -13.89
C ASP A 315 6.13 8.99 -15.03
N GLU A 316 6.80 9.21 -16.13
CA GLU A 316 6.22 9.85 -17.33
C GLU A 316 5.05 9.02 -17.90
N GLY A 317 5.13 7.69 -17.85
CA GLY A 317 4.06 6.78 -18.30
C GLY A 317 2.82 6.89 -17.42
N SER A 318 2.98 6.90 -16.12
CA SER A 318 1.89 7.10 -15.14
C SER A 318 1.24 8.47 -15.31
N THR A 319 2.04 9.50 -15.51
CA THR A 319 1.56 10.86 -15.79
C THR A 319 0.68 10.91 -17.04
N ALA A 320 1.06 10.20 -18.09
CA ALA A 320 0.33 10.17 -19.36
C ALA A 320 -1.07 9.55 -19.23
N VAL A 321 -1.24 8.50 -18.43
CA VAL A 321 -2.52 7.77 -18.30
C VAL A 321 -3.42 8.28 -17.16
N ARG A 322 -2.99 9.27 -16.39
CA ARG A 322 -3.70 9.73 -15.18
C ARG A 322 -5.16 10.12 -15.41
N HIS A 323 -5.49 10.70 -16.57
CA HIS A 323 -6.86 11.08 -16.91
C HIS A 323 -7.72 9.88 -17.28
N GLU A 324 -7.11 8.84 -17.86
CA GLU A 324 -7.81 7.60 -18.23
C GLU A 324 -8.13 6.76 -17.00
N ILE A 325 -7.28 6.80 -15.96
CA ILE A 325 -7.55 6.18 -14.66
C ILE A 325 -8.62 6.97 -13.89
N GLY A 326 -8.54 8.29 -13.95
CA GLY A 326 -9.34 9.23 -13.19
C GLY A 326 -8.54 9.92 -12.11
N MET A 327 -8.45 11.26 -12.20
CA MET A 327 -7.66 12.06 -11.25
C MET A 327 -8.09 11.97 -9.80
N ASP A 328 -9.32 11.53 -9.52
CA ASP A 328 -9.83 11.37 -8.15
C ASP A 328 -9.44 10.02 -7.52
N ASN A 329 -8.84 9.11 -8.30
CA ASN A 329 -8.53 7.75 -7.90
C ASN A 329 -7.03 7.46 -7.75
N ILE A 330 -6.17 8.46 -7.97
CA ILE A 330 -4.71 8.32 -7.87
C ILE A 330 -4.21 9.09 -6.67
N THR A 331 -3.39 8.44 -5.85
CA THR A 331 -2.61 9.04 -4.78
C THR A 331 -1.12 8.82 -5.06
N TRP A 332 -0.25 9.47 -4.31
CA TRP A 332 1.19 9.38 -4.48
C TRP A 332 1.89 8.98 -3.19
N GLY A 333 3.03 8.29 -3.28
CA GLY A 333 3.82 7.87 -2.13
C GLY A 333 5.33 7.94 -2.35
N THR A 334 6.08 8.02 -1.25
CA THR A 334 7.55 8.08 -1.25
C THR A 334 8.19 6.71 -1.31
N ASP A 335 7.48 5.72 -0.82
CA ASP A 335 7.98 4.37 -0.58
C ASP A 335 9.20 4.34 0.37
N TYR A 336 9.26 5.31 1.31
CA TYR A 336 10.33 5.34 2.32
C TYR A 336 10.18 4.17 3.30
N PRO A 337 11.23 3.43 3.65
CA PRO A 337 12.64 3.64 3.31
C PRO A 337 13.19 2.67 2.23
N HIS A 338 12.39 2.26 1.27
CA HIS A 338 12.83 1.34 0.23
C HIS A 338 13.78 2.01 -0.79
N PRO A 339 14.82 1.30 -1.29
CA PRO A 339 15.79 1.85 -2.22
C PRO A 339 15.24 2.14 -3.61
N GLU A 340 14.14 1.51 -4.03
CA GLU A 340 13.39 1.77 -5.25
C GLU A 340 12.54 3.03 -5.17
N GLY A 341 12.23 3.50 -3.96
CA GLY A 341 11.39 4.65 -3.70
C GLY A 341 11.96 6.00 -4.15
N CYS A 342 11.23 7.06 -3.83
CA CYS A 342 11.67 8.42 -4.14
C CYS A 342 12.75 8.92 -3.18
N TRP A 343 12.70 8.48 -1.94
CA TRP A 343 13.65 8.89 -0.92
C TRP A 343 15.06 8.34 -1.19
N PRO A 344 16.15 9.09 -0.94
CA PRO A 344 16.24 10.44 -0.32
C PRO A 344 16.15 11.60 -1.33
N HIS A 345 15.67 11.38 -2.54
CA HIS A 345 15.58 12.36 -3.63
C HIS A 345 14.14 12.77 -3.95
N THR A 346 13.28 12.72 -2.96
CA THR A 346 11.83 12.92 -3.09
C THR A 346 11.45 14.18 -3.88
N ARG A 347 11.96 15.35 -3.47
CA ARG A 347 11.66 16.61 -4.16
C ARG A 347 12.20 16.69 -5.58
N GLU A 348 13.36 16.10 -5.85
CA GLU A 348 13.96 16.05 -7.18
C GLU A 348 13.12 15.19 -8.11
N LYS A 349 12.71 14.02 -7.66
CA LYS A 349 11.84 13.12 -8.44
C LYS A 349 10.45 13.70 -8.64
N MET A 350 9.85 14.33 -7.64
CA MET A 350 8.60 15.05 -7.81
C MET A 350 8.71 16.13 -8.91
N LYS A 351 9.76 16.96 -8.89
CA LYS A 351 9.99 17.95 -9.95
C LYS A 351 10.16 17.32 -11.32
N GLN A 352 10.93 16.23 -11.40
CA GLN A 352 11.19 15.54 -12.66
C GLN A 352 9.90 15.08 -13.34
N TYR A 353 8.95 14.50 -12.60
CA TYR A 353 7.78 13.84 -13.16
C TYR A 353 6.49 14.66 -13.07
N MET A 354 6.44 15.68 -12.22
CA MET A 354 5.23 16.45 -11.96
C MET A 354 5.25 17.88 -12.50
N THR A 355 6.41 18.37 -12.96
CA THR A 355 6.50 19.71 -13.56
C THR A 355 5.60 19.84 -14.78
N GLY A 356 4.75 20.85 -14.78
CA GLY A 356 3.80 21.11 -15.87
C GLY A 356 2.44 20.41 -15.71
N ILE A 357 2.26 19.59 -14.69
CA ILE A 357 0.91 19.13 -14.32
C ILE A 357 0.12 20.31 -13.72
N PRO A 358 -1.15 20.50 -14.09
CA PRO A 358 -2.00 21.57 -13.52
C PRO A 358 -2.05 21.54 -11.99
N GLU A 359 -2.10 22.73 -11.37
CA GLU A 359 -2.06 22.86 -9.90
C GLU A 359 -3.18 22.09 -9.19
N ASP A 360 -4.37 22.10 -9.75
CA ASP A 360 -5.53 21.41 -9.21
C ASP A 360 -5.37 19.88 -9.28
N GLU A 361 -4.75 19.34 -10.34
CA GLU A 361 -4.43 17.94 -10.49
C GLU A 361 -3.33 17.51 -9.51
N LEU A 362 -2.28 18.33 -9.35
CA LEU A 362 -1.24 18.07 -8.35
C LEU A 362 -1.79 18.11 -6.93
N THR A 363 -2.69 19.04 -6.65
CA THR A 363 -3.35 19.11 -5.33
C THR A 363 -4.15 17.84 -5.04
N LYS A 364 -4.85 17.29 -6.04
CA LYS A 364 -5.55 16.00 -5.90
C LYS A 364 -4.58 14.86 -5.65
N LEU A 365 -3.57 14.72 -6.50
CA LEU A 365 -2.57 13.66 -6.44
C LEU A 365 -1.81 13.63 -5.10
N LEU A 366 -1.37 14.80 -4.63
CA LEU A 366 -0.51 14.92 -3.47
C LEU A 366 -1.26 14.92 -2.13
N SER A 367 -2.56 15.28 -2.12
CA SER A 367 -3.29 15.35 -0.85
C SER A 367 -4.77 15.00 -0.92
N VAL A 368 -5.57 15.66 -1.75
CA VAL A 368 -7.05 15.59 -1.66
C VAL A 368 -7.56 14.15 -1.76
N ASN A 369 -6.98 13.34 -2.65
CA ASN A 369 -7.38 11.95 -2.83
C ASN A 369 -7.01 11.09 -1.62
N ALA A 370 -5.85 11.31 -1.00
CA ALA A 370 -5.45 10.63 0.23
C ALA A 370 -6.36 11.02 1.40
N LEU A 371 -6.66 12.32 1.55
CA LEU A 371 -7.61 12.79 2.56
C LEU A 371 -8.98 12.12 2.40
N ALA A 372 -9.49 12.00 1.17
CA ALA A 372 -10.77 11.33 0.88
C ALA A 372 -10.71 9.81 1.13
N CYS A 373 -9.63 9.16 0.70
CA CYS A 373 -9.42 7.74 0.87
C CYS A 373 -9.41 7.35 2.35
N TYR A 374 -8.62 8.03 3.17
CA TYR A 374 -8.44 7.68 4.58
C TYR A 374 -9.36 8.47 5.54
N GLY A 375 -10.11 9.44 5.05
CA GLY A 375 -10.99 10.27 5.90
C GLY A 375 -10.23 11.17 6.85
N LEU A 376 -9.07 11.70 6.40
CA LEU A 376 -8.20 12.52 7.25
C LEU A 376 -8.73 13.94 7.40
N ASP A 377 -8.49 14.54 8.58
CA ASP A 377 -8.73 15.96 8.80
C ASP A 377 -7.66 16.80 8.09
N ALA A 378 -8.08 17.61 7.14
CA ALA A 378 -7.17 18.45 6.37
C ALA A 378 -6.54 19.58 7.19
N ALA A 379 -7.24 20.13 8.21
CA ALA A 379 -6.80 21.34 8.89
C ALA A 379 -5.44 21.18 9.60
N PRO A 380 -5.22 20.19 10.49
CA PRO A 380 -3.92 20.02 11.13
C PRO A 380 -2.82 19.62 10.14
N LEU A 381 -3.15 18.91 9.07
CA LEU A 381 -2.18 18.54 8.05
C LEU A 381 -1.78 19.74 7.17
N GLN A 382 -2.71 20.66 6.88
CA GLN A 382 -2.41 21.86 6.13
C GLN A 382 -1.43 22.76 6.89
N GLU A 383 -1.57 22.90 8.21
CA GLU A 383 -0.62 23.63 9.05
C GLU A 383 0.81 23.06 8.93
N ILE A 384 0.93 21.75 8.84
CA ILE A 384 2.22 21.09 8.60
C ILE A 384 2.68 21.36 7.17
N GLY A 385 1.82 21.15 6.17
CA GLY A 385 2.11 21.41 4.76
C GLY A 385 2.60 22.83 4.48
N ASP A 386 1.99 23.83 5.12
CA ASP A 386 2.38 25.24 5.01
C ASP A 386 3.80 25.51 5.53
N ARG A 387 4.27 24.69 6.44
CA ARG A 387 5.61 24.80 7.02
C ARG A 387 6.67 24.06 6.18
N ILE A 388 6.39 22.82 5.75
CA ILE A 388 7.39 21.93 5.17
C ILE A 388 7.17 21.56 3.70
N GLY A 389 5.94 21.67 3.20
CA GLY A 389 5.57 21.24 1.85
C GLY A 389 6.37 21.96 0.76
N PRO A 390 6.49 21.37 -0.43
CA PRO A 390 7.17 22.00 -1.56
C PRO A 390 6.37 23.22 -2.06
N HIS A 391 7.05 24.25 -2.53
CA HIS A 391 6.39 25.42 -3.11
C HIS A 391 5.72 25.07 -4.46
N LYS A 392 4.53 25.59 -4.69
CA LYS A 392 3.80 25.41 -5.95
C LYS A 392 4.58 25.90 -7.15
N SER A 393 5.35 26.98 -6.98
CA SER A 393 6.23 27.53 -8.02
C SER A 393 7.33 26.57 -8.49
N GLU A 394 7.66 25.55 -7.70
CA GLU A 394 8.68 24.56 -8.06
C GLU A 394 8.24 23.62 -9.22
N PHE A 395 6.93 23.55 -9.49
CA PHE A 395 6.33 22.65 -10.48
C PHE A 395 5.79 23.38 -11.73
N VAL A 396 5.96 24.69 -11.78
CA VAL A 396 5.57 25.46 -12.96
C VAL A 396 6.57 25.17 -14.09
N ALA A 397 6.07 24.76 -15.27
CA ALA A 397 6.91 24.60 -16.44
C ALA A 397 7.60 25.95 -16.77
N GLN A 398 8.92 25.96 -16.90
CA GLN A 398 9.62 27.13 -17.39
C GLN A 398 9.16 27.39 -18.83
N ALA A 399 8.76 28.62 -19.12
CA ALA A 399 8.49 28.99 -20.49
C ALA A 399 9.75 28.68 -21.31
N ALA A 400 9.60 27.91 -22.38
CA ALA A 400 10.69 27.66 -23.31
C ALA A 400 11.23 29.04 -23.73
N GLY A 401 12.46 29.34 -23.33
CA GLY A 401 13.10 30.59 -23.72
C GLY A 401 13.14 30.66 -25.23
N GLU A 402 12.62 31.77 -25.76
CA GLU A 402 12.71 32.12 -27.18
C GLU A 402 14.18 32.16 -27.65
#